data_cd13c9002eac843efd46baf8754ad9a6
#
_entry.id   cd13c9002eac843efd46baf8754ad9a6
#
_cell.length_a   1.000
_cell.length_b   1.000
_cell.length_c   1.000
_cell.angle_alpha   90.00
_cell.angle_beta   90.00
_cell.angle_gamma   90.00
#
_symmetry.space_group_name_H-M   'P 1'
#
loop_
_entity.id
_entity.type
_entity.pdbx_description
1 polymer ?
#
loop_
_entity_poly.entity_id
_entity_poly.type
_entity_poly.pdbx_seq_one_letter_code
_entity_poly.pdbx_strand_id
1 'polypeptide(L)'
;MQKRTTPPPPLDITALFPELAPLARRAVRLHPRRGLKPGPGESKVGGTFLWPANEPWPMCSVGHAQTEPRRKQDAELLRREAETWGPVNERYPSGKPMPEGQPHGAYVGVIQLRVADVPELGFPEGCDLFQLLWCPRDHDHEEYSYYGPECRVYWRQSSTISEVLKEQPVPAIFDPHYMPQVCQFIPERIQDYPDVFALPEELQYRIWNWEETEAAQGHVYGYPDAAPGMKIGENVDWIQDPWFPPCPSCRQEMEHLLTVASWEWDGGSFRWWRPLEEPPLAHGVPLQDGQDTNDDAGITLGDAGNIYLFVCRRCPGWPIAYTLQCS
;
A
#
# COMPACT_ATOMS: atom_id res chain seq x y z
N MET A 1 -5.11 20.85 -10.83
CA MET A 1 -4.74 19.61 -10.17
C MET A 1 -4.20 19.96 -8.81
N GLN A 2 -4.68 19.33 -7.73
CA GLN A 2 -4.02 19.42 -6.44
C GLN A 2 -2.62 18.83 -6.61
N LYS A 3 -1.62 19.49 -6.06
CA LYS A 3 -0.23 19.04 -6.05
C LYS A 3 0.08 18.49 -4.67
N ARG A 4 0.93 17.50 -4.59
CA ARG A 4 1.56 17.03 -3.35
C ARG A 4 3.04 17.25 -3.48
N THR A 5 3.64 17.80 -2.44
CA THR A 5 5.05 18.17 -2.45
C THR A 5 5.69 17.72 -1.15
N THR A 6 6.56 16.72 -1.24
CA THR A 6 7.42 16.30 -0.13
C THR A 6 8.29 17.51 0.28
N PRO A 7 8.41 17.82 1.58
CA PRO A 7 9.31 18.88 2.04
C PRO A 7 10.74 18.62 1.57
N PRO A 8 11.55 19.70 1.37
CA PRO A 8 12.99 19.52 1.18
C PRO A 8 13.56 18.81 2.42
N PRO A 9 14.47 17.83 2.25
CA PRO A 9 15.04 17.10 3.37
C PRO A 9 15.75 18.10 4.32
N PRO A 10 15.51 18.01 5.63
CA PRO A 10 16.14 18.93 6.60
C PRO A 10 17.65 18.70 6.72
N LEU A 11 18.15 17.60 6.17
CA LEU A 11 19.54 17.19 6.21
C LEU A 11 19.96 16.57 4.87
N ASP A 12 21.12 16.96 4.37
CA ASP A 12 21.72 16.31 3.20
C ASP A 12 22.50 15.07 3.63
N ILE A 13 21.84 13.91 3.53
CA ILE A 13 22.44 12.62 3.91
C ILE A 13 23.60 12.23 2.99
N THR A 14 23.64 12.71 1.76
CA THR A 14 24.72 12.40 0.80
C THR A 14 25.98 13.24 1.07
N ALA A 15 25.83 14.39 1.71
CA ALA A 15 26.99 15.16 2.22
C ALA A 15 27.62 14.48 3.44
N LEU A 16 26.83 13.76 4.25
CA LEU A 16 27.31 12.99 5.41
C LEU A 16 27.88 11.63 5.02
N PHE A 17 27.19 10.95 4.10
CA PHE A 17 27.52 9.62 3.60
C PHE A 17 27.54 9.63 2.07
N PRO A 18 28.65 10.04 1.44
CA PRO A 18 28.76 10.18 -0.02
C PRO A 18 28.48 8.88 -0.78
N GLU A 19 28.66 7.74 -0.12
CA GLU A 19 28.37 6.41 -0.68
C GLU A 19 26.87 6.21 -1.01
N LEU A 20 25.97 6.99 -0.41
CA LEU A 20 24.55 6.95 -0.70
C LEU A 20 24.19 7.59 -2.04
N ALA A 21 24.99 8.56 -2.51
CA ALA A 21 24.69 9.29 -3.76
C ALA A 21 24.44 8.37 -4.98
N PRO A 22 25.27 7.33 -5.26
CA PRO A 22 25.02 6.41 -6.36
C PRO A 22 23.88 5.43 -6.10
N LEU A 23 23.38 5.32 -4.87
CA LEU A 23 22.28 4.44 -4.48
C LEU A 23 20.91 5.11 -4.56
N ALA A 24 20.89 6.42 -4.78
CA ALA A 24 19.66 7.18 -4.98
C ALA A 24 18.84 6.61 -6.15
N ARG A 25 17.54 6.46 -5.97
CA ARG A 25 16.61 5.99 -7.01
C ARG A 25 15.43 6.95 -7.13
N ARG A 26 14.82 6.92 -8.31
CA ARG A 26 13.55 7.64 -8.52
C ARG A 26 12.42 6.75 -8.04
N ALA A 27 11.49 7.37 -7.29
CA ALA A 27 10.27 6.75 -6.84
C ALA A 27 9.05 7.62 -7.15
N VAL A 28 7.87 7.04 -7.12
CA VAL A 28 6.60 7.74 -7.26
C VAL A 28 5.76 7.45 -6.02
N ARG A 29 5.53 8.46 -5.19
CA ARG A 29 4.53 8.42 -4.13
C ARG A 29 3.17 8.68 -4.74
N LEU A 30 2.18 7.84 -4.42
CA LEU A 30 0.88 7.88 -5.11
C LEU A 30 -0.10 8.86 -4.47
N HIS A 31 0.01 9.13 -3.19
CA HIS A 31 -0.83 10.07 -2.43
C HIS A 31 -2.34 9.88 -2.67
N PRO A 32 -2.97 8.82 -2.14
CA PRO A 32 -4.41 8.65 -2.25
C PRO A 32 -5.15 9.78 -1.56
N ARG A 33 -6.22 10.30 -2.20
CA ARG A 33 -7.03 11.41 -1.66
C ARG A 33 -8.51 11.15 -1.83
N ARG A 34 -9.25 11.28 -0.71
CA ARG A 34 -10.72 11.22 -0.67
C ARG A 34 -11.33 12.50 -1.25
N GLY A 35 -12.64 12.47 -1.45
CA GLY A 35 -13.44 13.63 -1.86
C GLY A 35 -13.63 13.79 -3.36
N LEU A 36 -12.85 13.10 -4.19
CA LEU A 36 -13.05 12.98 -5.61
C LEU A 36 -13.66 11.61 -5.94
N LYS A 37 -14.42 11.55 -7.03
CA LYS A 37 -15.05 10.31 -7.51
C LYS A 37 -14.43 9.93 -8.85
N PRO A 38 -13.27 9.26 -8.87
CA PRO A 38 -12.64 8.84 -10.11
C PRO A 38 -13.56 7.87 -10.88
N GLY A 39 -13.62 8.08 -12.19
CA GLY A 39 -14.36 7.21 -13.10
C GLY A 39 -13.74 5.81 -13.22
N PRO A 40 -14.45 4.84 -13.86
CA PRO A 40 -13.94 3.48 -14.00
C PRO A 40 -12.56 3.39 -14.67
N GLY A 41 -12.25 4.28 -15.62
CA GLY A 41 -11.01 4.28 -16.39
C GLY A 41 -9.84 5.07 -15.76
N GLU A 42 -9.98 5.65 -14.58
CA GLU A 42 -8.96 6.50 -13.96
C GLU A 42 -8.10 5.71 -12.95
N SER A 43 -6.88 6.19 -12.69
CA SER A 43 -6.02 5.67 -11.61
C SER A 43 -6.62 6.02 -10.25
N LYS A 44 -6.71 5.02 -9.34
CA LYS A 44 -7.44 5.18 -8.08
C LYS A 44 -7.20 4.06 -7.07
N VAL A 45 -7.62 4.32 -5.84
CA VAL A 45 -7.90 3.30 -4.82
C VAL A 45 -9.41 3.05 -4.79
N GLY A 46 -9.80 1.79 -4.69
CA GLY A 46 -11.20 1.41 -4.52
C GLY A 46 -12.15 1.85 -5.64
N GLY A 47 -13.45 1.74 -5.37
CA GLY A 47 -14.51 2.13 -6.32
C GLY A 47 -14.65 1.17 -7.51
N THR A 48 -15.35 1.63 -8.55
CA THR A 48 -15.60 0.80 -9.74
C THR A 48 -14.38 0.76 -10.65
N PHE A 49 -13.84 -0.43 -10.88
CA PHE A 49 -12.70 -0.67 -11.77
C PHE A 49 -13.12 -0.81 -13.22
N LEU A 50 -12.21 -0.56 -14.13
CA LEU A 50 -12.39 -0.82 -15.57
C LEU A 50 -12.28 -2.33 -15.81
N TRP A 51 -13.37 -3.06 -15.51
CA TRP A 51 -13.45 -4.51 -15.61
C TRP A 51 -14.37 -4.89 -16.77
N PRO A 52 -13.96 -5.84 -17.64
CA PRO A 52 -14.80 -6.27 -18.76
C PRO A 52 -16.10 -6.90 -18.28
N ALA A 53 -17.25 -6.48 -18.84
CA ALA A 53 -18.56 -7.03 -18.45
C ALA A 53 -18.74 -8.53 -18.78
N ASN A 54 -17.97 -9.02 -19.75
CA ASN A 54 -17.98 -10.43 -20.17
C ASN A 54 -16.94 -11.31 -19.44
N GLU A 55 -16.17 -10.74 -18.51
CA GLU A 55 -15.19 -11.48 -17.70
C GLU A 55 -15.75 -11.70 -16.29
N PRO A 56 -15.77 -12.95 -15.79
CA PRO A 56 -16.20 -13.20 -14.42
C PRO A 56 -15.38 -12.41 -13.41
N TRP A 57 -16.05 -11.82 -12.42
CA TRP A 57 -15.35 -11.19 -11.31
C TRP A 57 -14.62 -12.23 -10.47
N PRO A 58 -13.37 -11.97 -10.00
CA PRO A 58 -12.62 -12.95 -9.24
C PRO A 58 -13.28 -13.25 -7.90
N MET A 59 -13.31 -14.55 -7.60
CA MET A 59 -13.84 -15.09 -6.37
C MET A 59 -12.73 -15.84 -5.64
N CYS A 60 -12.65 -15.68 -4.33
CA CYS A 60 -11.76 -16.48 -3.49
C CYS A 60 -12.25 -17.91 -3.40
N SER A 61 -11.40 -18.84 -3.79
CA SER A 61 -11.67 -20.29 -3.73
C SER A 61 -11.03 -20.95 -2.50
N VAL A 62 -10.18 -20.24 -1.78
CA VAL A 62 -9.49 -20.77 -0.60
C VAL A 62 -10.45 -20.76 0.60
N GLY A 63 -10.50 -21.87 1.34
CA GLY A 63 -11.23 -21.94 2.60
C GLY A 63 -10.62 -20.95 3.59
N HIS A 64 -11.40 -19.92 3.93
CA HIS A 64 -10.97 -19.01 4.98
C HIS A 64 -11.03 -19.75 6.32
N ALA A 65 -9.99 -19.66 7.12
CA ALA A 65 -10.00 -20.16 8.47
C ALA A 65 -11.22 -19.58 9.19
N GLN A 66 -12.12 -20.47 9.65
CA GLN A 66 -13.26 -20.04 10.46
C GLN A 66 -12.74 -19.65 11.84
N THR A 67 -12.33 -18.41 11.97
CA THR A 67 -11.98 -17.80 13.26
C THR A 67 -13.29 -17.44 14.00
N GLU A 68 -14.07 -18.45 14.35
CA GLU A 68 -15.29 -18.26 15.16
C GLU A 68 -15.06 -17.58 16.52
N PRO A 69 -13.94 -17.82 17.25
CA PRO A 69 -13.70 -17.15 18.52
C PRO A 69 -13.44 -15.64 18.42
N ARG A 70 -12.82 -15.17 17.38
CA ARG A 70 -12.56 -13.72 17.17
C ARG A 70 -13.84 -12.93 16.93
N ARG A 71 -14.84 -13.48 16.26
CA ARG A 71 -16.08 -12.77 15.92
C ARG A 71 -16.81 -12.14 17.10
N LYS A 72 -16.79 -12.72 18.31
CA LYS A 72 -17.44 -12.12 19.49
C LYS A 72 -16.64 -10.99 20.09
N GLN A 73 -15.31 -11.12 20.11
CA GLN A 73 -14.42 -10.06 20.60
C GLN A 73 -14.31 -8.94 19.56
N ASP A 74 -14.20 -9.25 18.28
CA ASP A 74 -14.12 -8.28 17.20
C ASP A 74 -15.43 -7.51 17.02
N ALA A 75 -16.60 -8.15 17.15
CA ALA A 75 -17.89 -7.44 17.12
C ALA A 75 -18.06 -6.45 18.28
N GLU A 76 -17.48 -6.72 19.44
CA GLU A 76 -17.51 -5.81 20.58
C GLU A 76 -16.45 -4.71 20.46
N LEU A 77 -15.28 -5.03 19.90
CA LEU A 77 -14.23 -4.05 19.58
C LEU A 77 -14.73 -3.09 18.49
N LEU A 78 -15.24 -3.60 17.38
CA LEU A 78 -15.81 -2.82 16.28
C LEU A 78 -17.01 -1.97 16.73
N ARG A 79 -17.81 -2.45 17.68
CA ARG A 79 -18.88 -1.65 18.28
C ARG A 79 -18.33 -0.51 19.15
N ARG A 80 -17.28 -0.76 19.93
CA ARG A 80 -16.58 0.28 20.72
C ARG A 80 -15.89 1.30 19.82
N GLU A 81 -15.26 0.86 18.75
CA GLU A 81 -14.64 1.75 17.76
C GLU A 81 -15.69 2.58 17.02
N ALA A 82 -16.81 1.98 16.61
CA ALA A 82 -17.93 2.70 16.00
C ALA A 82 -18.56 3.74 16.96
N GLU A 83 -18.61 3.44 18.27
CA GLU A 83 -19.06 4.37 19.29
C GLU A 83 -18.05 5.51 19.56
N THR A 84 -16.74 5.25 19.37
CA THR A 84 -15.66 6.21 19.63
C THR A 84 -15.38 7.10 18.42
N TRP A 85 -15.42 6.54 17.22
CA TRP A 85 -14.98 7.21 15.98
C TRP A 85 -16.11 7.58 15.01
N GLY A 86 -17.37 7.32 15.41
CA GLY A 86 -18.54 7.46 14.53
C GLY A 86 -18.69 6.27 13.57
N PRO A 87 -19.84 6.17 12.89
CA PRO A 87 -20.16 5.03 12.05
C PRO A 87 -19.24 4.99 10.83
N VAL A 88 -18.11 4.31 10.92
CA VAL A 88 -17.25 3.94 9.79
C VAL A 88 -18.03 3.11 8.76
N ASN A 89 -19.27 2.70 9.10
CA ASN A 89 -20.01 1.65 8.43
C ASN A 89 -21.46 1.95 8.05
N GLU A 90 -21.81 3.17 7.68
CA GLU A 90 -23.11 3.36 7.02
C GLU A 90 -23.19 2.61 5.66
N ARG A 91 -22.05 2.21 5.07
CA ARG A 91 -22.01 1.48 3.79
C ARG A 91 -21.90 -0.03 3.93
N TYR A 92 -21.37 -0.55 5.03
CA TYR A 92 -21.14 -1.98 5.26
C TYR A 92 -21.48 -2.34 6.71
N PRO A 93 -22.77 -2.37 7.10
CA PRO A 93 -23.14 -2.67 8.47
C PRO A 93 -22.73 -4.11 8.81
N SER A 94 -21.69 -4.27 9.63
CA SER A 94 -21.37 -5.53 10.27
C SER A 94 -22.58 -6.00 11.07
N GLY A 95 -23.03 -7.23 10.87
CA GLY A 95 -24.12 -7.84 11.63
C GLY A 95 -25.51 -7.85 10.97
N LYS A 96 -25.66 -7.35 9.75
CA LYS A 96 -26.88 -7.66 8.97
C LYS A 96 -26.82 -9.07 8.40
N PRO A 97 -27.94 -9.82 8.40
CA PRO A 97 -27.98 -11.10 7.70
C PRO A 97 -27.66 -10.88 6.21
N MET A 98 -26.85 -11.78 5.65
CA MET A 98 -26.49 -11.75 4.25
C MET A 98 -27.73 -11.74 3.35
N PRO A 99 -27.80 -10.86 2.34
CA PRO A 99 -28.77 -11.00 1.28
C PRO A 99 -28.58 -12.36 0.58
N GLU A 100 -29.67 -13.10 0.37
CA GLU A 100 -29.63 -14.33 -0.43
C GLU A 100 -29.01 -14.04 -1.81
N GLY A 101 -28.04 -14.86 -2.23
CA GLY A 101 -27.40 -14.77 -3.55
C GLY A 101 -26.17 -13.90 -3.64
N GLN A 102 -25.70 -13.27 -2.56
CA GLN A 102 -24.42 -12.54 -2.57
C GLN A 102 -23.22 -13.51 -2.52
N PRO A 103 -22.18 -13.29 -3.34
CA PRO A 103 -21.01 -14.16 -3.37
C PRO A 103 -20.16 -14.04 -2.12
N HIS A 104 -19.87 -15.19 -1.50
CA HIS A 104 -19.14 -15.27 -0.23
C HIS A 104 -17.65 -14.95 -0.29
N GLY A 105 -17.04 -14.72 -1.37
CA GLY A 105 -15.60 -14.58 -1.50
C GLY A 105 -15.22 -13.63 -2.62
N ALA A 106 -16.07 -12.64 -2.92
CA ALA A 106 -15.74 -11.66 -3.93
C ALA A 106 -14.48 -10.87 -3.52
N TYR A 107 -13.53 -10.75 -4.45
CA TYR A 107 -12.42 -9.83 -4.30
C TYR A 107 -12.92 -8.40 -4.33
N VAL A 108 -12.14 -7.49 -3.76
CA VAL A 108 -12.35 -6.05 -3.86
C VAL A 108 -11.26 -5.41 -4.71
N GLY A 109 -11.62 -4.42 -5.50
CA GLY A 109 -10.65 -3.62 -6.23
C GLY A 109 -9.91 -2.70 -5.27
N VAL A 110 -8.59 -2.82 -5.21
CA VAL A 110 -7.74 -2.07 -4.28
C VAL A 110 -7.06 -0.91 -4.97
N ILE A 111 -6.26 -1.18 -5.99
CA ILE A 111 -5.50 -0.19 -6.74
C ILE A 111 -5.69 -0.42 -8.23
N GLN A 112 -6.02 0.63 -8.95
CA GLN A 112 -5.99 0.69 -10.40
C GLN A 112 -5.05 1.79 -10.84
N LEU A 113 -4.09 1.49 -11.74
CA LEU A 113 -3.11 2.43 -12.26
C LEU A 113 -3.06 2.40 -13.78
N ARG A 114 -2.95 3.57 -14.38
CA ARG A 114 -2.75 3.74 -15.81
C ARG A 114 -1.31 4.07 -16.14
N VAL A 115 -0.82 3.56 -17.24
CA VAL A 115 0.52 3.89 -17.75
C VAL A 115 0.70 5.40 -17.97
N ALA A 116 -0.36 6.10 -18.35
CA ALA A 116 -0.33 7.55 -18.56
C ALA A 116 -0.03 8.35 -17.29
N ASP A 117 -0.41 7.84 -16.12
CA ASP A 117 -0.22 8.50 -14.83
C ASP A 117 1.10 8.11 -14.16
N VAL A 118 1.47 6.82 -14.27
CA VAL A 118 2.63 6.22 -13.59
C VAL A 118 3.38 5.24 -14.52
N PRO A 119 4.01 5.71 -15.60
CA PRO A 119 4.79 4.84 -16.50
C PRO A 119 5.95 4.15 -15.78
N GLU A 120 6.39 4.68 -14.65
CA GLU A 120 7.46 4.14 -13.81
C GLU A 120 7.14 2.74 -13.24
N LEU A 121 5.86 2.39 -13.10
CA LEU A 121 5.46 1.03 -12.69
C LEU A 121 6.00 -0.02 -13.68
N GLY A 122 6.21 0.37 -14.94
CA GLY A 122 6.50 -0.54 -16.03
C GLY A 122 5.30 -1.44 -16.33
N PHE A 123 5.00 -1.64 -17.59
CA PHE A 123 3.84 -2.43 -18.02
C PHE A 123 4.30 -3.49 -19.03
N PRO A 124 3.71 -4.70 -19.02
CA PRO A 124 3.94 -5.66 -20.08
C PRO A 124 3.56 -5.08 -21.45
N GLU A 125 4.20 -5.56 -22.50
CA GLU A 125 3.91 -5.13 -23.87
C GLU A 125 2.40 -5.25 -24.19
N GLY A 126 1.82 -4.18 -24.73
CA GLY A 126 0.41 -4.10 -25.06
C GLY A 126 -0.51 -3.81 -23.87
N CYS A 127 -0.01 -3.73 -22.64
CA CYS A 127 -0.80 -3.36 -21.47
C CYS A 127 -0.61 -1.89 -21.11
N ASP A 128 -1.69 -1.22 -20.69
CA ASP A 128 -1.70 0.18 -20.27
C ASP A 128 -2.47 0.37 -18.95
N LEU A 129 -2.92 -0.73 -18.35
CA LEU A 129 -3.72 -0.74 -17.14
C LEU A 129 -3.25 -1.86 -16.21
N PHE A 130 -2.94 -1.48 -14.97
CA PHE A 130 -2.65 -2.36 -13.85
C PHE A 130 -3.84 -2.36 -12.89
N GLN A 131 -4.21 -3.52 -12.38
CA GLN A 131 -5.25 -3.67 -11.38
C GLN A 131 -4.79 -4.66 -10.31
N LEU A 132 -4.83 -4.21 -9.05
CA LEU A 132 -4.66 -5.03 -7.86
C LEU A 132 -6.03 -5.23 -7.21
N LEU A 133 -6.40 -6.47 -7.03
CA LEU A 133 -7.57 -6.88 -6.24
C LEU A 133 -7.08 -7.78 -5.11
N TRP A 134 -7.81 -7.82 -4.02
CA TRP A 134 -7.59 -8.82 -2.98
C TRP A 134 -8.87 -9.39 -2.40
N CYS A 135 -8.76 -10.57 -1.80
CA CYS A 135 -9.82 -11.08 -0.93
C CYS A 135 -9.73 -10.34 0.41
N PRO A 136 -10.78 -9.59 0.84
CA PRO A 136 -10.70 -8.77 2.05
C PRO A 136 -10.90 -9.60 3.32
N ARG A 137 -10.17 -10.68 3.46
CA ARG A 137 -10.14 -11.60 4.62
C ARG A 137 -8.74 -12.13 4.80
N ASP A 138 -8.42 -12.52 6.01
CA ASP A 138 -7.16 -13.18 6.30
C ASP A 138 -7.04 -14.55 5.64
N HIS A 139 -5.87 -14.77 5.08
CA HIS A 139 -5.41 -16.05 4.55
C HIS A 139 -4.10 -16.41 5.24
N ASP A 140 -3.95 -17.69 5.50
CA ASP A 140 -2.69 -18.24 5.97
C ASP A 140 -1.82 -18.59 4.74
N HIS A 141 -0.76 -17.83 4.56
CA HIS A 141 0.19 -18.01 3.47
C HIS A 141 1.44 -18.71 4.04
N GLU A 142 1.35 -20.00 4.30
CA GLU A 142 2.42 -20.81 4.88
C GLU A 142 3.76 -20.64 4.13
N GLU A 143 3.72 -20.48 2.81
CA GLU A 143 4.93 -20.30 1.97
C GLU A 143 5.71 -19.04 2.33
N TYR A 144 5.04 -18.00 2.80
CA TYR A 144 5.62 -16.68 3.08
C TYR A 144 5.55 -16.31 4.57
N SER A 145 5.10 -17.23 5.42
CA SER A 145 4.89 -16.98 6.87
C SER A 145 4.08 -15.71 7.15
N TYR A 146 3.08 -15.43 6.29
CA TYR A 146 2.32 -14.21 6.33
C TYR A 146 0.82 -14.49 6.45
N TYR A 147 0.14 -13.65 7.24
CA TYR A 147 -1.29 -13.73 7.49
C TYR A 147 -1.94 -12.40 7.06
N GLY A 148 -2.85 -12.45 6.07
CA GLY A 148 -3.47 -11.26 5.51
C GLY A 148 -4.25 -11.51 4.21
N PRO A 149 -4.63 -10.47 3.46
CA PRO A 149 -5.45 -10.60 2.28
C PRO A 149 -4.72 -11.29 1.11
N GLU A 150 -5.40 -12.18 0.39
CA GLU A 150 -4.87 -12.80 -0.83
C GLU A 150 -4.96 -11.83 -2.00
N CYS A 151 -3.82 -11.48 -2.58
CA CYS A 151 -3.69 -10.52 -3.67
C CYS A 151 -3.77 -11.17 -5.06
N ARG A 152 -4.40 -10.48 -6.01
CA ARG A 152 -4.40 -10.80 -7.44
C ARG A 152 -4.10 -9.57 -8.29
N VAL A 153 -3.21 -9.72 -9.25
CA VAL A 153 -2.81 -8.67 -10.18
C VAL A 153 -3.31 -9.00 -11.59
N TYR A 154 -3.82 -7.97 -12.26
CA TYR A 154 -4.25 -8.04 -13.65
C TYR A 154 -3.57 -6.95 -14.46
N TRP A 155 -2.97 -7.34 -15.57
CA TRP A 155 -2.42 -6.46 -16.57
C TRP A 155 -3.36 -6.43 -17.78
N ARG A 156 -3.78 -5.25 -18.22
CA ARG A 156 -4.78 -5.14 -19.27
C ARG A 156 -4.41 -4.11 -20.33
N GLN A 157 -4.93 -4.32 -21.51
CA GLN A 157 -5.04 -3.28 -22.55
C GLN A 157 -6.41 -2.64 -22.43
N SER A 158 -6.48 -1.41 -21.93
CA SER A 158 -7.76 -0.74 -21.61
C SER A 158 -8.66 -0.54 -22.82
N SER A 159 -8.07 -0.35 -24.01
CA SER A 159 -8.80 -0.18 -25.28
C SER A 159 -9.59 -1.42 -25.73
N THR A 160 -9.28 -2.60 -25.17
CA THR A 160 -10.01 -3.84 -25.49
C THR A 160 -11.30 -4.01 -24.66
N ILE A 161 -11.47 -3.17 -23.63
CA ILE A 161 -12.64 -3.23 -22.73
C ILE A 161 -13.73 -2.33 -23.32
N SER A 162 -14.59 -2.93 -24.12
CA SER A 162 -15.69 -2.22 -24.77
C SER A 162 -16.88 -1.95 -23.85
N GLU A 163 -17.11 -2.84 -22.89
CA GLU A 163 -18.21 -2.76 -21.94
C GLU A 163 -17.73 -3.04 -20.52
N VAL A 164 -18.06 -2.13 -19.58
CA VAL A 164 -17.61 -2.19 -18.18
C VAL A 164 -18.65 -2.87 -17.32
N LEU A 165 -18.21 -3.78 -16.46
CA LEU A 165 -19.03 -4.36 -15.39
C LEU A 165 -19.37 -3.27 -14.37
N LYS A 166 -20.58 -2.72 -14.46
CA LYS A 166 -21.02 -1.57 -13.63
C LYS A 166 -21.30 -1.96 -12.19
N GLU A 167 -21.90 -3.14 -12.00
CA GLU A 167 -22.25 -3.70 -10.68
C GLU A 167 -21.21 -4.74 -10.31
N GLN A 168 -20.09 -4.28 -9.74
CA GLN A 168 -19.03 -5.17 -9.27
C GLN A 168 -19.45 -5.83 -7.96
N PRO A 169 -19.24 -7.15 -7.79
CA PRO A 169 -19.61 -7.85 -6.58
C PRO A 169 -18.97 -7.26 -5.33
N VAL A 170 -19.75 -7.18 -4.26
CA VAL A 170 -19.28 -6.79 -2.95
C VAL A 170 -19.25 -8.06 -2.08
N PRO A 171 -18.14 -8.32 -1.34
CA PRO A 171 -18.06 -9.49 -0.48
C PRO A 171 -19.08 -9.40 0.64
N ALA A 172 -19.72 -10.53 0.96
CA ALA A 172 -20.69 -10.59 2.05
C ALA A 172 -20.04 -10.74 3.44
N ILE A 173 -18.80 -11.24 3.46
CA ILE A 173 -17.96 -11.38 4.66
C ILE A 173 -16.60 -10.76 4.35
N PHE A 174 -16.15 -9.82 5.16
CA PHE A 174 -14.88 -9.10 4.97
C PHE A 174 -14.36 -8.57 6.30
N ASP A 175 -13.08 -8.29 6.35
CA ASP A 175 -12.47 -7.44 7.37
C ASP A 175 -12.61 -5.98 6.92
N PRO A 176 -13.22 -5.09 7.73
CA PRO A 176 -13.35 -3.68 7.40
C PRO A 176 -12.02 -2.98 7.11
N HIS A 177 -10.93 -3.42 7.72
CA HIS A 177 -9.58 -2.87 7.53
C HIS A 177 -9.02 -3.14 6.14
N TYR A 178 -9.54 -4.15 5.42
CA TYR A 178 -9.16 -4.49 4.05
C TYR A 178 -10.09 -3.91 2.99
N MET A 179 -11.06 -3.07 3.40
CA MET A 179 -12.03 -2.45 2.48
C MET A 179 -11.56 -1.04 2.08
N PRO A 180 -11.00 -0.86 0.86
CA PRO A 180 -10.44 0.42 0.46
C PRO A 180 -11.52 1.50 0.29
N GLN A 181 -11.24 2.69 0.79
CA GLN A 181 -12.02 3.89 0.50
C GLN A 181 -11.69 4.41 -0.90
N VAL A 182 -12.70 5.02 -1.54
CA VAL A 182 -12.50 5.57 -2.90
C VAL A 182 -11.63 6.82 -2.84
N CYS A 183 -10.43 6.72 -3.44
CA CYS A 183 -9.49 7.83 -3.54
C CYS A 183 -9.00 8.01 -4.97
N GLN A 184 -8.72 9.25 -5.35
CA GLN A 184 -7.90 9.57 -6.51
C GLN A 184 -6.44 9.62 -6.10
N PHE A 185 -5.53 9.18 -6.97
CA PHE A 185 -4.10 9.37 -6.77
C PHE A 185 -3.61 10.75 -7.23
N ILE A 186 -2.64 11.29 -6.50
CA ILE A 186 -1.91 12.52 -6.86
C ILE A 186 -0.42 12.17 -6.92
N PRO A 187 0.08 11.54 -8.00
CA PRO A 187 1.43 11.03 -8.06
C PRO A 187 2.48 12.14 -7.93
N GLU A 188 3.41 11.97 -7.02
CA GLU A 188 4.59 12.81 -6.83
C GLU A 188 5.86 12.00 -7.15
N ARG A 189 6.72 12.56 -8.01
CA ARG A 189 8.01 11.96 -8.36
C ARG A 189 9.07 12.51 -7.44
N ILE A 190 9.73 11.62 -6.72
CA ILE A 190 10.75 11.93 -5.73
C ILE A 190 12.05 11.16 -6.01
N GLN A 191 13.05 11.45 -5.21
CA GLN A 191 14.25 10.64 -5.06
C GLN A 191 14.29 10.10 -3.63
N ASP A 192 14.55 8.81 -3.49
CA ASP A 192 14.74 8.17 -2.20
C ASP A 192 16.03 7.31 -2.18
N TYR A 193 16.33 6.72 -1.03
CA TYR A 193 17.54 5.96 -0.78
C TYR A 193 17.17 4.58 -0.21
N PRO A 194 18.07 3.59 -0.23
CA PRO A 194 17.81 2.31 0.37
C PRO A 194 17.56 2.42 1.87
N ASP A 195 16.67 1.59 2.39
CA ASP A 195 16.56 1.32 3.82
C ASP A 195 17.93 0.93 4.41
N VAL A 196 18.20 1.32 5.66
CA VAL A 196 19.49 1.09 6.32
C VAL A 196 19.89 -0.39 6.30
N PHE A 197 18.94 -1.29 6.50
CA PHE A 197 19.21 -2.74 6.49
C PHE A 197 19.52 -3.31 5.09
N ALA A 198 19.22 -2.57 4.04
CA ALA A 198 19.60 -2.92 2.67
C ALA A 198 20.99 -2.40 2.27
N LEU A 199 21.67 -1.66 3.14
CA LEU A 199 23.01 -1.12 2.90
C LEU A 199 24.10 -2.14 3.27
N PRO A 200 25.36 -1.96 2.78
CA PRO A 200 26.50 -2.71 3.27
C PRO A 200 26.71 -2.51 4.79
N GLU A 201 27.04 -3.56 5.52
CA GLU A 201 27.16 -3.57 6.98
C GLU A 201 28.09 -2.46 7.51
N GLU A 202 29.22 -2.19 6.86
CA GLU A 202 30.15 -1.11 7.24
C GLU A 202 29.47 0.27 7.21
N LEU A 203 28.62 0.51 6.21
CA LEU A 203 27.91 1.77 6.08
C LEU A 203 26.77 1.86 7.11
N GLN A 204 26.07 0.75 7.40
CA GLN A 204 25.07 0.68 8.47
C GLN A 204 25.69 1.11 9.81
N TYR A 205 26.83 0.51 10.21
CA TYR A 205 27.52 0.87 11.46
C TYR A 205 27.95 2.35 11.51
N ARG A 206 28.39 2.91 10.40
CA ARG A 206 28.78 4.33 10.33
C ARG A 206 27.57 5.25 10.50
N ILE A 207 26.44 4.89 9.93
CA ILE A 207 25.18 5.62 10.05
C ILE A 207 24.71 5.59 11.51
N TRP A 208 24.60 4.41 12.12
CA TRP A 208 24.17 4.26 13.51
C TRP A 208 25.08 4.98 14.49
N ASN A 209 26.41 4.89 14.31
CA ASN A 209 27.35 5.63 15.15
C ASN A 209 27.19 7.15 15.01
N TRP A 210 26.84 7.64 13.81
CA TRP A 210 26.57 9.07 13.61
C TRP A 210 25.27 9.50 14.29
N GLU A 211 24.21 8.70 14.24
CA GLU A 211 22.92 8.99 14.87
C GLU A 211 23.02 9.20 16.38
N GLU A 212 23.99 8.55 17.04
CA GLU A 212 24.26 8.72 18.47
C GLU A 212 25.02 10.00 18.81
N THR A 213 25.48 10.76 17.83
CA THR A 213 26.25 11.98 18.06
C THR A 213 25.36 13.21 18.27
N GLU A 214 25.92 14.23 18.96
CA GLU A 214 25.24 15.53 19.06
C GLU A 214 25.07 16.21 17.69
N ALA A 215 25.93 15.89 16.70
CA ALA A 215 25.84 16.42 15.35
C ALA A 215 24.59 15.93 14.61
N ALA A 216 24.05 14.78 14.96
CA ALA A 216 22.81 14.26 14.41
C ALA A 216 21.58 15.04 14.87
N GLN A 217 21.64 15.73 16.02
CA GLN A 217 20.52 16.50 16.58
C GLN A 217 19.19 15.72 16.66
N GLY A 218 19.28 14.41 16.88
CA GLY A 218 18.13 13.51 16.91
C GLY A 218 17.58 13.12 15.52
N HIS A 219 18.28 13.45 14.43
CA HIS A 219 17.97 12.87 13.12
C HIS A 219 18.43 11.42 13.06
N VAL A 220 17.60 10.57 12.49
CA VAL A 220 17.92 9.17 12.18
C VAL A 220 17.83 8.95 10.69
N TYR A 221 18.66 8.07 10.15
CA TYR A 221 18.71 7.77 8.72
C TYR A 221 17.39 7.15 8.23
N GLY A 222 16.77 6.29 9.01
CA GLY A 222 15.52 5.62 8.69
C GLY A 222 14.31 6.54 8.45
N TYR A 223 14.46 7.87 8.54
CA TYR A 223 13.40 8.80 8.13
C TYR A 223 13.59 9.38 6.72
N PRO A 224 14.82 9.72 6.27
CA PRO A 224 15.03 10.23 4.91
C PRO A 224 15.41 9.17 3.88
N ASP A 225 15.44 7.89 4.23
CA ASP A 225 15.87 6.81 3.34
C ASP A 225 14.80 6.44 2.29
N ALA A 226 14.12 5.32 2.45
CA ALA A 226 13.06 4.91 1.55
C ALA A 226 11.74 5.63 1.90
N ALA A 227 11.09 6.21 0.90
CA ALA A 227 9.86 6.95 1.12
C ALA A 227 8.73 6.02 1.59
N PRO A 228 8.00 6.38 2.66
CA PRO A 228 6.85 5.60 3.13
C PRO A 228 5.61 5.81 2.27
N GLY A 229 4.56 5.06 2.57
CA GLY A 229 3.25 5.18 1.94
C GLY A 229 3.09 4.32 0.69
N MET A 230 1.98 4.57 -0.03
CA MET A 230 1.77 3.88 -1.30
C MET A 230 2.73 4.40 -2.35
N LYS A 231 3.62 3.53 -2.83
CA LYS A 231 4.67 3.96 -3.76
C LYS A 231 5.11 2.91 -4.78
N ILE A 232 5.68 3.40 -5.86
CA ILE A 232 6.38 2.68 -6.91
C ILE A 232 7.84 3.10 -6.85
N GLY A 233 8.77 2.15 -6.90
CA GLY A 233 10.22 2.43 -6.88
C GLY A 233 11.02 1.22 -6.44
N GLU A 234 12.35 1.27 -6.63
CA GLU A 234 13.24 0.15 -6.31
C GLU A 234 13.54 0.05 -4.82
N ASN A 235 13.67 1.19 -4.12
CA ASN A 235 13.90 1.20 -2.68
C ASN A 235 12.61 0.91 -1.94
N VAL A 236 12.66 0.04 -0.96
CA VAL A 236 11.51 -0.40 -0.16
C VAL A 236 11.67 0.14 1.25
N ASP A 237 10.61 0.73 1.78
CA ASP A 237 10.50 1.14 3.17
C ASP A 237 10.09 -0.10 3.99
N TRP A 238 11.10 -0.83 4.49
CA TRP A 238 10.92 -2.08 5.20
C TRP A 238 10.50 -1.85 6.65
N ILE A 239 9.43 -2.51 7.09
CA ILE A 239 9.03 -2.50 8.51
C ILE A 239 9.80 -3.57 9.30
N GLN A 240 10.19 -4.64 8.63
CA GLN A 240 10.97 -5.75 9.17
C GLN A 240 12.18 -6.01 8.26
N ASP A 241 12.87 -7.11 8.45
CA ASP A 241 14.03 -7.46 7.64
C ASP A 241 13.71 -7.46 6.13
N PRO A 242 14.59 -6.89 5.29
CA PRO A 242 14.46 -6.92 3.84
C PRO A 242 14.32 -8.35 3.31
N TRP A 243 13.31 -8.57 2.47
CA TRP A 243 13.11 -9.88 1.85
C TRP A 243 12.57 -9.74 0.43
N PHE A 244 13.35 -10.17 -0.55
CA PHE A 244 12.95 -10.24 -1.94
C PHE A 244 12.65 -11.68 -2.32
N PRO A 245 11.41 -12.04 -2.67
CA PRO A 245 11.04 -13.41 -2.95
C PRO A 245 11.70 -13.94 -4.22
N PRO A 246 12.02 -15.24 -4.27
CA PRO A 246 12.43 -15.88 -5.51
C PRO A 246 11.23 -16.06 -6.45
N CYS A 247 11.42 -15.78 -7.73
CA CYS A 247 10.41 -16.02 -8.76
C CYS A 247 10.00 -17.49 -8.80
N PRO A 248 8.70 -17.83 -8.77
CA PRO A 248 8.25 -19.22 -8.80
C PRO A 248 8.66 -19.95 -10.10
N SER A 249 8.87 -19.21 -11.20
CA SER A 249 9.23 -19.78 -12.51
C SER A 249 10.73 -19.94 -12.71
N CYS A 250 11.54 -18.89 -12.50
CA CYS A 250 12.98 -18.90 -12.80
C CYS A 250 13.87 -18.93 -11.55
N ARG A 251 13.32 -18.89 -10.36
CA ARG A 251 14.02 -18.88 -9.08
C ARG A 251 14.98 -17.70 -8.84
N GLN A 252 15.01 -16.74 -9.72
CA GLN A 252 15.77 -15.51 -9.51
C GLN A 252 14.98 -14.55 -8.60
N GLU A 253 15.69 -13.74 -7.84
CA GLU A 253 15.11 -12.69 -7.02
C GLU A 253 14.21 -11.78 -7.86
N MET A 254 13.05 -11.44 -7.32
CA MET A 254 12.06 -10.58 -7.96
C MET A 254 12.32 -9.11 -7.62
N GLU A 255 11.83 -8.23 -8.48
CA GLU A 255 11.93 -6.79 -8.32
C GLU A 255 10.72 -6.28 -7.53
N HIS A 256 10.90 -5.28 -6.66
CA HIS A 256 9.78 -4.58 -6.04
C HIS A 256 8.95 -3.88 -7.13
N LEU A 257 7.63 -4.00 -7.03
CA LEU A 257 6.68 -3.43 -7.97
C LEU A 257 5.93 -2.25 -7.37
N LEU A 258 5.33 -2.48 -6.21
CA LEU A 258 4.40 -1.54 -5.56
C LEU A 258 4.30 -1.83 -4.07
N THR A 259 4.33 -0.79 -3.25
CA THR A 259 3.91 -0.86 -1.84
C THR A 259 2.48 -0.38 -1.70
N VAL A 260 1.65 -1.17 -1.00
CA VAL A 260 0.35 -0.74 -0.46
C VAL A 260 0.52 -0.54 1.02
N ALA A 261 0.41 0.67 1.51
CA ALA A 261 0.66 1.03 2.89
C ALA A 261 -0.63 1.38 3.63
N SER A 262 -0.65 1.11 4.93
CA SER A 262 -1.72 1.57 5.82
C SER A 262 -1.71 3.09 5.94
N TRP A 263 -0.53 3.71 5.98
CA TRP A 263 -0.34 5.14 6.19
C TRP A 263 0.64 5.73 5.16
N GLU A 264 0.51 7.03 4.89
CA GLU A 264 1.45 7.76 4.02
C GLU A 264 2.69 8.27 4.77
N TRP A 265 2.62 8.45 6.07
CA TRP A 265 3.68 8.77 7.01
C TRP A 265 3.20 8.44 8.41
N ASP A 266 4.10 8.31 9.35
CA ASP A 266 3.85 8.07 10.76
C ASP A 266 4.35 9.20 11.66
N GLY A 267 4.31 9.00 12.98
CA GLY A 267 4.78 9.95 13.98
C GLY A 267 6.30 10.22 13.92
N GLY A 268 7.08 9.31 13.38
CA GLY A 268 8.53 9.45 13.18
C GLY A 268 8.88 10.12 11.86
N SER A 269 8.24 9.70 10.80
CA SER A 269 8.57 10.09 9.41
C SER A 269 7.88 11.38 8.93
N PHE A 270 6.85 11.88 9.67
CA PHE A 270 6.04 13.03 9.23
C PHE A 270 6.85 14.29 8.90
N ARG A 271 7.96 14.55 9.59
CA ARG A 271 8.81 15.72 9.35
C ARG A 271 9.51 15.69 8.00
N TRP A 272 9.69 14.50 7.44
CA TRP A 272 10.37 14.25 6.19
C TRP A 272 9.38 14.07 5.03
N TRP A 273 8.25 13.42 5.30
CA TRP A 273 7.38 12.89 4.25
C TRP A 273 5.97 13.48 4.20
N ARG A 274 5.57 14.26 5.22
CA ARG A 274 4.27 14.92 5.22
C ARG A 274 4.25 16.06 4.20
N PRO A 275 3.35 16.02 3.17
CA PRO A 275 3.34 17.02 2.12
C PRO A 275 3.11 18.44 2.65
N LEU A 276 3.72 19.42 1.98
CA LEU A 276 3.61 20.84 2.34
C LEU A 276 2.18 21.39 2.27
N GLU A 277 1.31 20.76 1.50
CA GLU A 277 -0.09 21.14 1.34
C GLU A 277 -0.99 20.64 2.46
N GLU A 278 -0.47 19.81 3.36
CA GLU A 278 -1.24 19.39 4.54
C GLU A 278 -1.48 20.56 5.50
N PRO A 279 -2.65 20.61 6.18
CA PRO A 279 -2.94 21.65 7.16
C PRO A 279 -1.83 21.75 8.21
N PRO A 280 -1.48 22.96 8.69
CA PRO A 280 -0.51 23.08 9.77
C PRO A 280 -0.91 22.23 11.00
N LEU A 281 0.07 21.59 11.61
CA LEU A 281 -0.16 20.91 12.89
C LEU A 281 -0.59 21.93 13.94
N ALA A 282 -1.58 21.57 14.74
CA ALA A 282 -2.04 22.44 15.83
C ALA A 282 -0.89 22.63 16.84
N HIS A 283 -0.50 23.90 17.08
CA HIS A 283 0.58 24.21 18.01
C HIS A 283 0.28 23.65 19.41
N GLY A 284 1.23 22.92 19.97
CA GLY A 284 1.19 22.43 21.34
C GLY A 284 0.40 21.14 21.56
N VAL A 285 -0.13 20.52 20.52
CA VAL A 285 -0.68 19.18 20.60
C VAL A 285 0.46 18.22 20.24
N PRO A 286 0.92 17.37 21.17
CA PRO A 286 1.80 16.27 20.80
C PRO A 286 1.09 15.43 19.73
N LEU A 287 1.81 15.02 18.69
CA LEU A 287 1.32 14.01 17.78
C LEU A 287 1.05 12.77 18.65
N GLN A 288 -0.23 12.49 18.90
CA GLN A 288 -0.60 11.21 19.49
C GLN A 288 -0.52 10.20 18.35
N ASP A 289 -0.01 9.03 18.66
CA ASP A 289 0.02 7.92 17.72
C ASP A 289 -1.36 7.80 17.04
N GLY A 290 -1.39 7.89 15.73
CA GLY A 290 -2.60 7.81 14.92
C GLY A 290 -3.34 9.12 14.57
N GLN A 291 -2.98 10.29 15.11
CA GLN A 291 -3.72 11.54 14.82
C GLN A 291 -3.21 12.35 13.61
N ASP A 292 -2.01 12.07 13.11
CA ASP A 292 -1.42 12.76 11.95
C ASP A 292 -1.02 11.79 10.83
N THR A 293 -1.63 10.64 10.82
CA THR A 293 -1.47 9.66 9.75
C THR A 293 -2.47 9.96 8.64
N ASN A 294 -1.99 9.93 7.41
CA ASN A 294 -2.89 10.02 6.28
C ASN A 294 -3.33 8.62 5.85
N ASP A 295 -4.52 8.25 6.25
CA ASP A 295 -5.18 6.98 5.92
C ASP A 295 -6.32 7.14 4.92
N ASP A 296 -6.24 8.12 4.02
CA ASP A 296 -7.32 8.40 3.06
C ASP A 296 -7.81 7.14 2.33
N ALA A 297 -6.91 6.18 2.09
CA ALA A 297 -7.28 4.89 1.51
C ALA A 297 -8.14 4.01 2.44
N GLY A 298 -8.15 4.28 3.76
CA GLY A 298 -8.90 3.52 4.75
C GLY A 298 -8.50 2.05 4.84
N ILE A 299 -7.25 1.75 4.53
CA ILE A 299 -6.67 0.41 4.58
C ILE A 299 -5.79 0.33 5.82
N THR A 300 -5.96 -0.74 6.62
CA THR A 300 -5.07 -1.05 7.74
C THR A 300 -4.61 -2.49 7.61
N LEU A 301 -3.32 -2.71 7.48
CA LEU A 301 -2.71 -4.01 7.22
C LEU A 301 -1.97 -4.48 8.49
N GLY A 302 -2.53 -5.49 9.15
CA GLY A 302 -1.99 -5.95 10.44
C GLY A 302 -1.95 -4.80 11.46
N ASP A 303 -0.81 -4.62 12.13
CA ASP A 303 -0.57 -3.47 13.02
C ASP A 303 0.13 -2.36 12.22
N ALA A 304 -0.68 -1.62 11.45
CA ALA A 304 -0.25 -0.48 10.61
C ALA A 304 0.84 -0.82 9.56
N GLY A 305 0.78 -2.01 9.02
CA GLY A 305 1.79 -2.55 8.11
C GLY A 305 1.63 -2.18 6.65
N ASN A 306 2.46 -2.83 5.85
CA ASN A 306 2.54 -2.67 4.40
C ASN A 306 2.43 -4.03 3.69
N ILE A 307 1.77 -4.06 2.54
CA ILE A 307 1.92 -5.14 1.55
C ILE A 307 2.90 -4.68 0.48
N TYR A 308 3.95 -5.49 0.28
CA TYR A 308 4.92 -5.31 -0.79
C TYR A 308 4.62 -6.29 -1.91
N LEU A 309 4.41 -5.80 -3.11
CA LEU A 309 4.26 -6.60 -4.32
C LEU A 309 5.58 -6.63 -5.09
N PHE A 310 5.90 -7.80 -5.60
CA PHE A 310 7.10 -8.06 -6.39
C PHE A 310 6.73 -8.65 -7.75
N VAL A 311 7.57 -8.39 -8.74
CA VAL A 311 7.37 -8.85 -10.11
C VAL A 311 8.64 -9.46 -10.69
N CYS A 312 8.49 -10.52 -11.46
CA CYS A 312 9.57 -11.02 -12.31
C CYS A 312 9.33 -10.63 -13.77
N ARG A 313 10.01 -9.58 -14.23
CA ARG A 313 9.88 -9.10 -15.62
C ARG A 313 10.59 -9.99 -16.65
N ARG A 314 11.41 -10.95 -16.19
CA ARG A 314 12.16 -11.90 -17.04
C ARG A 314 11.31 -13.06 -17.54
N CYS A 315 10.27 -13.42 -16.81
CA CYS A 315 9.42 -14.55 -17.13
C CYS A 315 8.15 -14.13 -17.88
N PRO A 316 7.65 -14.97 -18.81
CA PRO A 316 6.37 -14.73 -19.46
C PRO A 316 5.24 -14.57 -18.42
N GLY A 317 4.32 -13.65 -18.68
CA GLY A 317 3.20 -13.39 -17.81
C GLY A 317 3.52 -12.59 -16.55
N TRP A 318 4.77 -12.19 -16.35
CA TRP A 318 5.23 -11.39 -15.23
C TRP A 318 4.74 -11.92 -13.88
N PRO A 319 5.24 -13.10 -13.43
CA PRO A 319 4.87 -13.65 -12.14
C PRO A 319 4.94 -12.61 -11.02
N ILE A 320 3.93 -12.64 -10.16
CA ILE A 320 3.79 -11.74 -9.00
C ILE A 320 3.97 -12.56 -7.72
N ALA A 321 4.66 -12.00 -6.77
CA ALA A 321 4.67 -12.41 -5.37
C ALA A 321 4.37 -11.21 -4.47
N TYR A 322 4.01 -11.46 -3.24
CA TYR A 322 3.74 -10.39 -2.28
C TYR A 322 4.00 -10.90 -0.85
N THR A 323 4.28 -9.97 0.05
CA THR A 323 4.38 -10.21 1.48
C THR A 323 3.79 -9.05 2.26
N LEU A 324 3.39 -9.32 3.50
CA LEU A 324 2.96 -8.30 4.45
C LEU A 324 3.99 -8.22 5.57
N GLN A 325 4.35 -7.00 5.93
CA GLN A 325 5.10 -6.73 7.15
C GLN A 325 4.34 -5.72 8.00
N CYS A 326 4.32 -5.91 9.30
CA CYS A 326 3.75 -4.99 10.28
C CYS A 326 4.61 -4.96 11.53
N SER A 327 4.44 -3.96 12.38
CA SER A 327 5.16 -3.79 13.66
C SER A 327 4.71 -4.77 14.73
#